data_0829556cba61d70b5f72f5ab0cddbefa
#
_entry.id   0829556cba61d70b5f72f5ab0cddbefa
#
_cell.length_a   1.000
_cell.length_b   1.000
_cell.length_c   1.000
_cell.angle_alpha   90.00
_cell.angle_beta   90.00
_cell.angle_gamma   90.00
#
_symmetry.space_group_name_H-M   'P 1'
#
loop_
_entity.id
_entity.type
_entity.pdbx_description
1 polymer ?
#
loop_
_entity_poly.entity_id
_entity_poly.type
_entity_poly.pdbx_seq_one_letter_code
_entity_poly.pdbx_strand_id
1 'polypeptide(L)'
;MQTSERTFQNMLKEMKPLFWDTDPDQLDQRRNGPYIISRLLNMGGMAGYCWVKDLYTKDEIIWAVIHRRDLKPVVRSFMAQQYHIPKETLVRQIPWR
;
A
#
# COMPACT_ATOMS: atom_id res chain seq x y z
N MET A 1 -25.30 17.17 1.26
CA MET A 1 -24.33 16.45 1.85
C MET A 1 -23.12 16.22 1.01
N GLN A 2 -22.05 16.25 1.64
CA GLN A 2 -20.86 16.24 0.92
C GLN A 2 -20.23 14.88 0.97
N THR A 3 -19.98 14.37 -0.14
CA THR A 3 -19.31 13.09 -0.21
C THR A 3 -17.83 13.31 -0.02
N SER A 4 -17.20 12.53 0.81
CA SER A 4 -15.78 12.62 0.96
C SER A 4 -15.11 12.25 -0.35
N GLU A 5 -14.25 13.09 -0.81
CA GLU A 5 -13.48 12.74 -1.98
C GLU A 5 -12.38 11.78 -1.60
N ARG A 6 -12.12 10.83 -2.47
CA ARG A 6 -11.06 9.87 -2.27
C ARG A 6 -9.76 10.45 -2.82
N THR A 7 -9.22 11.42 -2.12
CA THR A 7 -8.00 12.09 -2.53
C THR A 7 -6.84 11.69 -1.63
N PHE A 8 -5.65 11.92 -2.13
CA PHE A 8 -4.44 11.64 -1.35
C PHE A 8 -4.44 12.40 -0.04
N GLN A 9 -4.85 13.67 -0.08
CA GLN A 9 -4.88 14.49 1.13
C GLN A 9 -5.85 13.95 2.16
N ASN A 10 -7.01 13.50 1.70
CA ASN A 10 -7.99 12.94 2.63
C ASN A 10 -7.50 11.62 3.20
N MET A 11 -6.77 10.84 2.41
CA MET A 11 -6.18 9.60 2.91
C MET A 11 -5.19 9.91 4.02
N LEU A 12 -4.36 10.92 3.82
CA LEU A 12 -3.37 11.27 4.84
C LEU A 12 -4.03 11.69 6.14
N LYS A 13 -5.17 12.38 6.05
CA LYS A 13 -5.90 12.77 7.25
C LYS A 13 -6.48 11.57 7.96
N GLU A 14 -7.14 10.71 7.21
CA GLU A 14 -7.80 9.56 7.81
C GLU A 14 -6.82 8.54 8.35
N MET A 15 -5.73 8.34 7.64
CA MET A 15 -4.74 7.33 8.00
C MET A 15 -3.50 7.91 8.69
N LYS A 16 -3.65 9.10 9.26
CA LYS A 16 -2.53 9.79 9.87
C LYS A 16 -1.70 8.92 10.83
N PRO A 17 -2.33 8.13 11.69
CA PRO A 17 -1.53 7.31 12.62
C PRO A 17 -0.57 6.34 11.94
N LEU A 18 -0.84 5.96 10.70
CA LEU A 18 0.04 5.03 9.99
C LEU A 18 1.34 5.69 9.54
N PHE A 19 1.38 7.01 9.55
CA PHE A 19 2.54 7.76 9.07
C PHE A 19 3.16 8.58 10.18
N TRP A 20 3.12 8.03 11.39
CA TRP A 20 3.58 8.73 12.58
C TRP A 20 5.07 9.09 12.52
N ASP A 21 5.84 8.32 11.79
CA ASP A 21 7.28 8.54 11.70
C ASP A 21 7.66 9.33 10.46
N THR A 22 6.69 9.89 9.77
CA THR A 22 6.93 10.59 8.52
C THR A 22 6.15 11.89 8.52
N ASP A 23 6.76 12.95 8.02
CA ASP A 23 6.06 14.22 7.85
C ASP A 23 5.13 14.09 6.65
N PRO A 24 3.81 14.17 6.84
CA PRO A 24 2.89 14.03 5.71
C PRO A 24 3.13 15.03 4.59
N ASP A 25 3.66 16.21 4.94
CA ASP A 25 3.91 17.24 3.93
C ASP A 25 5.05 16.84 3.00
N GLN A 26 5.86 15.87 3.41
CA GLN A 26 7.00 15.42 2.62
C GLN A 26 6.63 14.22 1.74
N LEU A 27 5.42 13.71 1.87
CA LEU A 27 5.02 12.55 1.10
C LEU A 27 4.46 12.94 -0.24
N ASP A 28 4.97 12.31 -1.28
CA ASP A 28 4.50 12.51 -2.64
C ASP A 28 3.76 11.26 -3.07
N GLN A 29 2.54 11.43 -3.58
CA GLN A 29 1.70 10.27 -3.90
C GLN A 29 2.39 9.31 -4.86
N ARG A 30 3.04 9.84 -5.89
CA ARG A 30 3.65 8.97 -6.89
C ARG A 30 5.06 8.53 -6.52
N ARG A 31 5.87 9.48 -6.07
CA ARG A 31 7.26 9.16 -5.74
C ARG A 31 7.34 8.18 -4.57
N ASN A 32 6.52 8.40 -3.55
CA ASN A 32 6.52 7.56 -2.36
C ASN A 32 5.44 6.49 -2.43
N GLY A 33 4.88 6.28 -3.63
CA GLY A 33 3.77 5.35 -3.79
C GLY A 33 3.99 3.97 -3.19
N PRO A 34 5.09 3.29 -3.54
CA PRO A 34 5.30 1.94 -3.01
C PRO A 34 5.35 1.91 -1.48
N TYR A 35 6.00 2.90 -0.87
CA TYR A 35 6.06 3.00 0.58
C TYR A 35 4.66 3.21 1.17
N ILE A 36 3.89 4.11 0.57
CA ILE A 36 2.55 4.41 1.06
C ILE A 36 1.66 3.19 0.90
N ILE A 37 1.75 2.52 -0.24
CA ILE A 37 0.95 1.31 -0.48
C ILE A 37 1.25 0.26 0.58
N SER A 38 2.53 0.01 0.86
CA SER A 38 2.86 -1.01 1.84
C SER A 38 2.39 -0.64 3.24
N ARG A 39 2.47 0.65 3.62
CA ARG A 39 1.97 1.08 4.92
C ARG A 39 0.47 0.86 5.04
N LEU A 40 -0.27 1.27 4.01
CA LEU A 40 -1.71 1.12 4.01
C LEU A 40 -2.12 -0.34 4.07
N LEU A 41 -1.44 -1.19 3.32
CA LEU A 41 -1.79 -2.60 3.29
C LEU A 41 -1.39 -3.33 4.57
N ASN A 42 -0.24 -3.00 5.13
CA ASN A 42 0.23 -3.69 6.33
C ASN A 42 -0.54 -3.29 7.58
N MET A 43 -0.91 -2.04 7.68
CA MET A 43 -1.42 -1.51 8.93
C MET A 43 -2.79 -0.88 8.84
N GLY A 44 -3.28 -0.64 7.65
CA GLY A 44 -4.54 0.05 7.47
C GLY A 44 -5.77 -0.83 7.43
N GLY A 45 -5.60 -2.13 7.42
CA GLY A 45 -6.73 -3.03 7.35
C GLY A 45 -7.54 -2.84 6.08
N MET A 46 -8.82 -3.12 6.16
CA MET A 46 -9.69 -2.99 5.00
C MET A 46 -9.76 -1.54 4.51
N ALA A 47 -9.76 -0.60 5.44
CA ALA A 47 -9.78 0.82 5.04
C ALA A 47 -8.54 1.18 4.24
N GLY A 48 -7.37 0.68 4.67
CA GLY A 48 -6.15 0.91 3.92
C GLY A 48 -6.18 0.29 2.55
N TYR A 49 -6.70 -0.92 2.44
CA TYR A 49 -6.84 -1.59 1.16
C TYR A 49 -7.71 -0.77 0.21
N CYS A 50 -8.83 -0.25 0.71
CA CYS A 50 -9.70 0.56 -0.11
C CYS A 50 -9.02 1.84 -0.60
N TRP A 51 -8.25 2.47 0.28
CA TRP A 51 -7.50 3.67 -0.13
C TRP A 51 -6.48 3.36 -1.21
N VAL A 52 -5.80 2.22 -1.09
CA VAL A 52 -4.83 1.83 -2.11
C VAL A 52 -5.51 1.68 -3.46
N LYS A 53 -6.66 1.02 -3.48
CA LYS A 53 -7.39 0.82 -4.72
C LYS A 53 -7.88 2.13 -5.33
N ASP A 54 -8.22 3.09 -4.49
CA ASP A 54 -8.74 4.36 -4.97
C ASP A 54 -7.66 5.30 -5.46
N LEU A 55 -6.47 5.23 -4.88
CA LEU A 55 -5.41 6.19 -5.16
C LEU A 55 -4.39 5.74 -6.18
N TYR A 56 -4.26 4.43 -6.38
CA TYR A 56 -3.20 3.89 -7.21
C TYR A 56 -3.74 3.02 -8.31
N THR A 57 -3.02 2.99 -9.42
CA THR A 57 -3.41 2.13 -10.52
C THR A 57 -3.06 0.69 -10.21
N LYS A 58 -3.68 -0.21 -10.96
CA LYS A 58 -3.39 -1.63 -10.82
C LYS A 58 -1.90 -1.91 -10.98
N ASP A 59 -1.29 -1.27 -11.97
CA ASP A 59 0.13 -1.48 -12.23
C ASP A 59 0.99 -1.02 -11.06
N GLU A 60 0.64 0.11 -10.46
CA GLU A 60 1.37 0.61 -9.30
C GLU A 60 1.24 -0.34 -8.12
N ILE A 61 0.05 -0.86 -7.92
CA ILE A 61 -0.17 -1.79 -6.82
C ILE A 61 0.60 -3.08 -7.04
N ILE A 62 0.54 -3.62 -8.24
CA ILE A 62 1.26 -4.85 -8.56
C ILE A 62 2.76 -4.66 -8.39
N TRP A 63 3.28 -3.52 -8.85
CA TRP A 63 4.71 -3.25 -8.71
C TRP A 63 5.10 -3.26 -7.23
N ALA A 64 4.31 -2.61 -6.39
CA ALA A 64 4.61 -2.56 -4.97
C ALA A 64 4.55 -3.95 -4.33
N VAL A 65 3.55 -4.74 -4.68
CA VAL A 65 3.42 -6.08 -4.13
C VAL A 65 4.62 -6.93 -4.50
N ILE A 66 5.08 -6.79 -5.74
CA ILE A 66 6.20 -7.59 -6.21
C ILE A 66 7.51 -7.16 -5.58
N HIS A 67 7.74 -5.85 -5.45
CA HIS A 67 9.06 -5.34 -5.12
C HIS A 67 9.28 -4.93 -3.67
N ARG A 68 8.20 -4.61 -2.94
CA ARG A 68 8.37 -4.20 -1.54
C ARG A 68 8.60 -5.42 -0.67
N ARG A 69 9.67 -5.39 0.09
CA ARG A 69 10.00 -6.51 0.96
C ARG A 69 9.36 -6.41 2.33
N ASP A 70 8.85 -5.23 2.67
CA ASP A 70 8.28 -4.99 3.98
C ASP A 70 6.82 -5.40 4.09
N LEU A 71 6.22 -5.92 3.02
CA LEU A 71 4.87 -6.42 3.11
C LEU A 71 4.84 -7.70 3.94
N LYS A 72 3.89 -7.76 4.86
CA LYS A 72 3.71 -8.96 5.65
C LYS A 72 3.36 -10.13 4.75
N PRO A 73 3.84 -11.34 5.05
CA PRO A 73 3.58 -12.49 4.17
C PRO A 73 2.11 -12.73 3.90
N VAL A 74 1.24 -12.57 4.92
CA VAL A 74 -0.18 -12.78 4.71
C VAL A 74 -0.77 -11.71 3.79
N VAL A 75 -0.29 -10.48 3.90
CA VAL A 75 -0.74 -9.40 3.04
C VAL A 75 -0.29 -9.66 1.61
N ARG A 76 0.95 -10.04 1.45
CA ARG A 76 1.49 -10.33 0.12
C ARG A 76 0.73 -11.44 -0.56
N SER A 77 0.45 -12.51 0.17
CA SER A 77 -0.31 -13.64 -0.38
C SER A 77 -1.70 -13.20 -0.81
N PHE A 78 -2.36 -12.43 0.04
CA PHE A 78 -3.69 -11.94 -0.29
C PHE A 78 -3.67 -11.09 -1.55
N MET A 79 -2.73 -10.16 -1.64
CA MET A 79 -2.66 -9.29 -2.80
C MET A 79 -2.28 -10.05 -4.05
N ALA A 80 -1.41 -11.03 -3.93
CA ALA A 80 -1.03 -11.84 -5.09
C ALA A 80 -2.24 -12.58 -5.63
N GLN A 81 -3.11 -13.08 -4.75
CA GLN A 81 -4.33 -13.73 -5.21
C GLN A 81 -5.28 -12.74 -5.86
N GLN A 82 -5.44 -11.57 -5.26
CA GLN A 82 -6.35 -10.56 -5.79
C GLN A 82 -5.96 -10.10 -7.18
N TYR A 83 -4.67 -10.02 -7.45
CA TYR A 83 -4.19 -9.49 -8.72
C TYR A 83 -3.57 -10.56 -9.61
N HIS A 84 -3.75 -11.82 -9.24
CA HIS A 84 -3.28 -12.96 -10.04
C HIS A 84 -1.79 -12.87 -10.35
N ILE A 85 -1.01 -12.55 -9.33
CA ILE A 85 0.43 -12.44 -9.47
C ILE A 85 1.05 -13.81 -9.21
N PRO A 86 1.79 -14.36 -10.16
CA PRO A 86 2.45 -15.66 -9.92
C PRO A 86 3.46 -15.55 -8.80
N LYS A 87 3.55 -16.59 -8.00
CA LYS A 87 4.50 -16.60 -6.90
C LYS A 87 5.92 -16.38 -7.37
N GLU A 88 6.23 -16.85 -8.55
CA GLU A 88 7.57 -16.75 -9.09
C GLU A 88 8.03 -15.33 -9.33
N THR A 89 7.08 -14.41 -9.51
CA THR A 89 7.43 -13.01 -9.78
C THR A 89 7.59 -12.19 -8.52
N LEU A 90 7.21 -12.73 -7.37
CA LEU A 90 7.35 -11.99 -6.13
C LEU A 90 8.82 -11.96 -5.72
N VAL A 91 9.24 -10.80 -5.20
CA VAL A 91 10.58 -10.70 -4.68
C VAL A 91 10.71 -11.69 -3.54
N ARG A 92 11.70 -12.55 -3.64
CA ARG A 92 11.88 -13.55 -2.62
C ARG A 92 12.25 -12.88 -1.32
N GLN A 93 11.50 -13.18 -0.29
CA GLN A 93 11.87 -12.72 1.01
C GLN A 93 13.03 -13.55 1.50
N ILE A 94 14.00 -12.87 2.04
CA ILE A 94 15.16 -13.56 2.55
C ILE A 94 14.76 -14.25 3.84
N PRO A 95 14.88 -15.56 3.90
CA PRO A 95 14.53 -16.24 5.13
C PRO A 95 15.46 -15.77 6.23
N TRP A 96 14.88 -15.62 7.38
CA TRP A 96 15.67 -15.23 8.52
C TRP A 96 16.36 -16.42 9.08
N ARG A 97 17.60 -16.29 9.19
CA ARG A 97 18.38 -17.42 9.67
C ARG A 97 18.94 -17.12 11.01
#